data_db39b54f12257cb3be56c501c4c8283f
#
_entry.id   db39b54f12257cb3be56c501c4c8283f
#
_cell.length_a   1.000
_cell.length_b   1.000
_cell.length_c   1.000
_cell.angle_alpha   90.00
_cell.angle_beta   90.00
_cell.angle_gamma   90.00
#
_symmetry.space_group_name_H-M   'P 1'
#
loop_
_entity.id
_entity.type
_entity.pdbx_description
1 polymer ?
#
loop_
_entity_poly.entity_id
_entity_poly.type
_entity_poly.pdbx_seq_one_letter_code
_entity_poly.pdbx_strand_id
1 'polypeptide(L)'
;MKNFAHRGFSGKYPENTMLAFKKALEAGADGIELDVQMTKDGQVVVIHDEKVDRTTNGTGLVRDYTLEELRKLDASYIYAGQMGVNPIPTFEEYCEWVAGTDLVT
;
A
#
# COMPACT_ATOMS: atom_id res chain seq x y z
N MET A 1 -13.68 -0.93 21.82
CA MET A 1 -13.14 0.05 20.85
C MET A 1 -12.40 -0.67 19.73
N LYS A 2 -12.68 -0.29 18.49
CA LYS A 2 -11.98 -0.90 17.34
C LYS A 2 -10.65 -0.21 17.10
N ASN A 3 -9.64 -1.00 16.76
CA ASN A 3 -8.30 -0.53 16.47
C ASN A 3 -8.05 -0.61 14.96
N PHE A 4 -7.91 0.54 14.30
CA PHE A 4 -7.64 0.61 12.87
C PHE A 4 -6.16 0.87 12.63
N ALA A 5 -5.55 0.03 11.79
CA ALA A 5 -4.15 0.18 11.40
C ALA A 5 -4.03 1.24 10.30
N HIS A 6 -3.44 2.38 10.64
CA HIS A 6 -3.21 3.50 9.72
C HIS A 6 -2.20 3.10 8.65
N ARG A 7 -2.65 3.00 7.39
CA ARG A 7 -1.83 2.55 6.24
C ARG A 7 -1.23 1.16 6.45
N GLY A 8 -1.96 0.29 7.18
CA GLY A 8 -1.47 -1.00 7.63
C GLY A 8 -0.61 -0.84 8.88
N PHE A 9 0.29 -1.79 9.14
CA PHE A 9 1.20 -1.74 10.30
C PHE A 9 2.39 -0.82 9.98
N SER A 10 2.12 0.45 9.71
CA SER A 10 3.09 1.41 9.17
C SER A 10 4.19 1.81 10.14
N GLY A 11 4.01 1.58 11.44
CA GLY A 11 5.05 1.85 12.42
C GLY A 11 6.26 0.92 12.33
N LYS A 12 6.11 -0.25 11.69
CA LYS A 12 7.16 -1.27 11.57
C LYS A 12 7.35 -1.82 10.16
N TYR A 13 6.44 -1.52 9.24
CA TYR A 13 6.44 -2.05 7.87
C TYR A 13 6.12 -0.93 6.90
N PRO A 14 6.52 -1.07 5.60
CA PRO A 14 6.25 -0.01 4.62
C PRO A 14 4.76 0.30 4.51
N GLU A 15 4.40 1.58 4.66
CA GLU A 15 2.99 1.99 4.61
C GLU A 15 2.32 1.63 3.28
N ASN A 16 1.02 1.34 3.34
CA ASN A 16 0.18 1.07 2.16
C ASN A 16 0.74 -0.02 1.24
N THR A 17 1.38 -1.05 1.83
CA THR A 17 1.83 -2.24 1.10
C THR A 17 1.04 -3.46 1.58
N MET A 18 0.96 -4.49 0.74
CA MET A 18 0.30 -5.74 1.15
C MET A 18 0.99 -6.35 2.37
N LEU A 19 2.33 -6.20 2.48
CA LEU A 19 3.08 -6.65 3.66
C LEU A 19 2.55 -5.97 4.93
N ALA A 20 2.40 -4.64 4.93
CA ALA A 20 1.91 -3.90 6.09
C ALA A 20 0.47 -4.30 6.45
N PHE A 21 -0.38 -4.56 5.46
CA PHE A 21 -1.76 -4.99 5.69
C PHE A 21 -1.82 -6.37 6.33
N LYS A 22 -1.03 -7.32 5.83
CA LYS A 22 -0.96 -8.68 6.37
C LYS A 22 -0.42 -8.67 7.80
N LYS A 23 0.57 -7.84 8.07
CA LYS A 23 1.14 -7.70 9.43
C LYS A 23 0.15 -7.05 10.39
N ALA A 24 -0.68 -6.12 9.92
CA ALA A 24 -1.76 -5.55 10.74
C ALA A 24 -2.77 -6.62 11.15
N LEU A 25 -3.13 -7.53 10.25
CA LEU A 25 -4.01 -8.64 10.54
C LEU A 25 -3.39 -9.56 11.61
N GLU A 26 -2.12 -9.93 11.45
CA GLU A 26 -1.39 -10.76 12.42
C GLU A 26 -1.30 -10.11 13.79
N ALA A 27 -1.21 -8.78 13.84
CA ALA A 27 -1.12 -8.01 15.09
C ALA A 27 -2.48 -7.82 15.78
N GLY A 28 -3.56 -8.29 15.17
CA GLY A 28 -4.89 -8.24 15.78
C GLY A 28 -5.65 -6.93 15.55
N ALA A 29 -5.34 -6.18 14.49
CA ALA A 29 -6.10 -4.99 14.14
C ALA A 29 -7.54 -5.37 13.77
N ASP A 30 -8.48 -4.48 14.10
CA ASP A 30 -9.90 -4.67 13.75
C ASP A 30 -10.20 -4.21 12.33
N GLY A 31 -9.40 -3.30 11.81
CA GLY A 31 -9.57 -2.79 10.46
C GLY A 31 -8.31 -2.11 9.95
N ILE A 32 -8.37 -1.67 8.70
CA ILE A 32 -7.26 -1.00 8.02
C ILE A 32 -7.76 0.32 7.44
N GLU A 33 -7.01 1.38 7.69
CA GLU A 33 -7.15 2.66 7.00
C GLU A 33 -6.10 2.70 5.89
N LEU A 34 -6.50 3.04 4.68
CA LEU A 34 -5.60 3.13 3.54
C LEU A 34 -5.95 4.32 2.66
N ASP A 35 -5.06 4.65 1.75
CA ASP A 35 -5.19 5.79 0.85
C ASP A 35 -5.07 5.31 -0.59
N VAL A 36 -5.81 5.94 -1.51
CA VAL A 36 -5.78 5.56 -2.92
C VAL A 36 -5.55 6.76 -3.83
N GLN A 37 -4.95 6.49 -4.98
CA GLN A 37 -4.74 7.45 -6.07
C GLN A 37 -5.03 6.75 -7.39
N MET A 38 -5.26 7.52 -8.45
CA MET A 38 -5.55 6.97 -9.77
C MET A 38 -4.35 7.13 -10.70
N THR A 39 -4.06 6.08 -11.46
CA THR A 39 -2.99 6.10 -12.46
C THR A 39 -3.42 6.80 -13.74
N LYS A 40 -2.45 7.02 -14.65
CA LYS A 40 -2.70 7.61 -15.97
C LYS A 40 -3.71 6.80 -16.78
N ASP A 41 -3.67 5.47 -16.66
CA ASP A 41 -4.57 4.56 -17.39
C ASP A 41 -5.84 4.21 -16.59
N GLY A 42 -6.16 5.00 -15.55
CA GLY A 42 -7.44 4.88 -14.83
C GLY A 42 -7.52 3.76 -13.82
N GLN A 43 -6.40 3.20 -13.40
CA GLN A 43 -6.37 2.16 -12.36
C GLN A 43 -6.24 2.79 -10.97
N VAL A 44 -6.88 2.19 -9.97
CA VAL A 44 -6.80 2.66 -8.59
C VAL A 44 -5.71 1.89 -7.86
N VAL A 45 -4.76 2.63 -7.28
CA VAL A 45 -3.62 2.06 -6.54
C VAL A 45 -3.61 2.59 -5.11
N VAL A 46 -2.94 1.84 -4.22
CA VAL A 46 -2.89 2.15 -2.80
C VAL A 46 -1.60 2.90 -2.50
N ILE A 47 -1.71 4.21 -2.32
CA ILE A 47 -0.60 5.10 -2.00
C ILE A 47 -1.18 6.40 -1.44
N HIS A 48 -0.53 6.98 -0.45
CA HIS A 48 -1.01 8.21 0.19
C HIS A 48 -0.73 9.46 -0.65
N ASP A 49 0.52 9.66 -1.06
CA ASP A 49 0.93 10.90 -1.72
C ASP A 49 0.53 10.92 -3.19
N GLU A 50 0.38 12.11 -3.74
CA GLU A 50 0.19 12.29 -5.19
C GLU A 50 1.45 11.90 -5.98
N LYS A 51 2.62 11.99 -5.33
CA LYS A 51 3.93 11.63 -5.90
C LYS A 51 4.44 10.31 -5.34
N VAL A 52 5.23 9.60 -6.13
CA VAL A 52 5.83 8.32 -5.71
C VAL A 52 7.13 8.49 -4.92
N ASP A 53 7.65 9.70 -4.83
CA ASP A 53 9.01 10.01 -4.34
C ASP A 53 9.27 9.55 -2.91
N ARG A 54 8.34 9.81 -1.99
CA ARG A 54 8.57 9.57 -0.56
C ARG A 54 8.62 8.08 -0.22
N THR A 55 7.75 7.29 -0.80
CA THR A 55 7.56 5.88 -0.38
C THR A 55 8.13 4.87 -1.37
N THR A 56 8.59 5.30 -2.53
CA THR A 56 9.16 4.39 -3.53
C THR A 56 10.54 4.86 -3.99
N ASN A 57 11.17 4.05 -4.82
CA ASN A 57 12.45 4.38 -5.44
C ASN A 57 12.29 5.17 -6.76
N GLY A 58 11.08 5.58 -7.09
CA GLY A 58 10.79 6.38 -8.29
C GLY A 58 10.59 7.85 -7.97
N THR A 59 10.27 8.63 -9.01
CA THR A 59 9.99 10.08 -8.89
C THR A 59 8.81 10.46 -9.80
N GLY A 60 8.08 11.49 -9.38
CA GLY A 60 6.99 12.06 -10.17
C GLY A 60 5.59 11.72 -9.65
N LEU A 61 4.59 12.16 -10.40
CA LEU A 61 3.19 12.01 -9.99
C LEU A 61 2.63 10.63 -10.36
N VAL A 62 1.84 10.06 -9.47
CA VAL A 62 1.15 8.78 -9.71
C VAL A 62 0.34 8.84 -11.01
N ARG A 63 -0.37 9.95 -11.24
CA ARG A 63 -1.22 10.12 -12.43
C ARG A 63 -0.46 10.18 -13.76
N ASP A 64 0.86 10.32 -13.70
CA ASP A 64 1.72 10.33 -14.89
C ASP A 64 2.28 8.95 -15.24
N TYR A 65 1.99 7.95 -14.41
CA TYR A 65 2.43 6.56 -14.58
C TYR A 65 1.25 5.68 -14.99
N THR A 66 1.51 4.70 -15.86
CA THR A 66 0.58 3.59 -16.05
C THR A 66 0.74 2.61 -14.88
N LEU A 67 -0.26 1.73 -14.70
CA LEU A 67 -0.16 0.70 -13.66
C LEU A 67 1.08 -0.17 -13.85
N GLU A 68 1.36 -0.58 -15.10
CA GLU A 68 2.53 -1.40 -15.39
C GLU A 68 3.83 -0.72 -14.95
N GLU A 69 3.97 0.57 -15.20
CA GLU A 69 5.13 1.34 -14.80
C GLU A 69 5.25 1.43 -13.28
N LEU A 70 4.13 1.70 -12.58
CA LEU A 70 4.12 1.79 -11.11
C LEU A 70 4.50 0.46 -10.46
N ARG A 71 4.06 -0.66 -11.03
CA ARG A 71 4.33 -1.99 -10.47
C ARG A 71 5.80 -2.37 -10.51
N LYS A 72 6.63 -1.64 -11.25
CA LYS A 72 8.08 -1.84 -11.30
C LYS A 72 8.80 -1.12 -10.16
N LEU A 73 8.12 -0.22 -9.45
CA LEU A 73 8.70 0.51 -8.32
C LEU A 73 8.64 -0.31 -7.04
N ASP A 74 9.61 -0.08 -6.16
CA ASP A 74 9.65 -0.69 -4.83
C ASP A 74 9.13 0.31 -3.81
N ALA A 75 8.02 -0.01 -3.15
CA ALA A 75 7.37 0.83 -2.15
C ALA A 75 7.84 0.49 -0.72
N SER A 76 9.04 -0.03 -0.56
CA SER A 76 9.59 -0.38 0.77
C SER A 76 9.97 0.84 1.62
N TYR A 77 10.05 2.04 1.03
CA TYR A 77 10.28 3.29 1.75
C TYR A 77 11.58 3.21 2.58
N ILE A 78 11.54 3.57 3.87
CA ILE A 78 12.71 3.53 4.77
C ILE A 78 13.18 2.11 5.05
N TYR A 79 12.41 1.09 4.68
CA TYR A 79 12.74 -0.31 4.87
C TYR A 79 13.37 -0.95 3.62
N ALA A 80 13.76 -0.15 2.63
CA ALA A 80 14.34 -0.65 1.39
C ALA A 80 15.54 -1.56 1.68
N GLY A 81 15.55 -2.73 1.03
CA GLY A 81 16.59 -3.73 1.19
C GLY A 81 16.46 -4.60 2.43
N GLN A 82 15.47 -4.37 3.29
CA GLN A 82 15.28 -5.12 4.54
C GLN A 82 14.14 -6.14 4.46
N MET A 83 13.13 -5.87 3.66
CA MET A 83 11.88 -6.64 3.63
C MET A 83 11.52 -7.09 2.20
N GLY A 84 12.52 -7.25 1.36
CA GLY A 84 12.31 -7.60 -0.05
C GLY A 84 11.75 -6.43 -0.85
N VAL A 85 11.29 -6.72 -2.05
CA VAL A 85 10.65 -5.72 -2.93
C VAL A 85 9.15 -5.74 -2.67
N ASN A 86 8.58 -4.57 -2.42
CA ASN A 86 7.16 -4.41 -2.16
C ASN A 86 6.54 -3.50 -3.22
N PRO A 87 5.82 -4.07 -4.21
CA PRO A 87 5.18 -3.25 -5.24
C PRO A 87 4.02 -2.45 -4.65
N ILE A 88 3.69 -1.33 -5.32
CA ILE A 88 2.50 -0.57 -4.98
C ILE A 88 1.29 -1.47 -5.25
N PRO A 89 0.41 -1.73 -4.24
CA PRO A 89 -0.76 -2.58 -4.46
C PRO A 89 -1.81 -1.88 -5.33
N THR A 90 -2.55 -2.66 -6.10
CA THR A 90 -3.80 -2.14 -6.66
C THR A 90 -4.87 -2.23 -5.58
N PHE A 91 -5.89 -1.36 -5.66
CA PHE A 91 -7.01 -1.44 -4.74
C PHE A 91 -7.77 -2.76 -4.92
N GLU A 92 -7.81 -3.29 -6.13
CA GLU A 92 -8.42 -4.59 -6.44
C GLU A 92 -7.72 -5.72 -5.68
N GLU A 93 -6.38 -5.73 -5.66
CA GLU A 93 -5.60 -6.72 -4.88
C GLU A 93 -5.94 -6.66 -3.39
N TYR A 94 -6.03 -5.44 -2.85
CA TYR A 94 -6.39 -5.24 -1.46
C TYR A 94 -7.79 -5.79 -1.18
N CYS A 95 -8.77 -5.45 -2.04
CA CYS A 95 -10.15 -5.88 -1.87
C CYS A 95 -10.28 -7.40 -1.92
N GLU A 96 -9.57 -8.06 -2.82
CA GLU A 96 -9.58 -9.52 -2.92
C GLU A 96 -9.00 -10.17 -1.67
N TRP A 97 -7.91 -9.62 -1.15
CA TRP A 97 -7.28 -10.13 0.06
C TRP A 97 -8.16 -9.91 1.29
N VAL A 98 -8.68 -8.68 1.46
CA VAL A 98 -9.43 -8.33 2.67
C VAL A 98 -10.78 -9.05 2.75
N ALA A 99 -11.35 -9.43 1.62
CA ALA A 99 -12.62 -10.18 1.57
C ALA A 99 -12.53 -11.53 2.28
N GLY A 100 -11.33 -12.11 2.37
CA GLY A 100 -11.10 -13.37 3.09
C GLY A 100 -10.77 -13.17 4.57
N THR A 101 -10.88 -11.96 5.10
CA THR A 101 -10.57 -11.63 6.49
C THR A 101 -11.79 -11.03 7.18
N ASP A 102 -11.70 -10.85 8.50
CA ASP A 102 -12.72 -10.15 9.30
C ASP A 102 -12.42 -8.66 9.45
N LEU A 103 -11.43 -8.15 8.73
CA LEU A 103 -11.04 -6.74 8.82
C LEU A 103 -12.09 -5.81 8.22
N VAL A 104 -12.25 -4.66 8.86
CA VAL A 104 -13.07 -3.54 8.36
C VAL A 104 -12.13 -2.58 7.63
N THR A 105 -12.63 -1.95 6.58
CA THR A 105 -11.84 -0.98 5.80
C THR A 105 -12.44 0.42 5.90
#